data_7909f47bbe0d3070dad20296f60dc1e6
#
_entry.id   7909f47bbe0d3070dad20296f60dc1e6
#
_cell.length_a   1.000
_cell.length_b   1.000
_cell.length_c   1.000
_cell.angle_alpha   90.00
_cell.angle_beta   90.00
_cell.angle_gamma   90.00
#
_symmetry.space_group_name_H-M   'P 1'
#
loop_
_entity.id
_entity.type
_entity.pdbx_description
1 polymer ?
#
loop_
_entity_poly.entity_id
_entity_poly.type
_entity_poly.pdbx_seq_one_letter_code
_entity_poly.pdbx_strand_id
1 'polypeptide(L)'
;MDSLASAAIPAAMPARPSGRADTAFFGHPVGLGWLSACELWERFSFYGMQALLVLYLSNHLFLPEHIGQVAGIEALRHAIESVTGPRSPQQLASAVFGLYAGFVYLTPLFGGVLADRVLGRTKTVVLGASLMALGHFLMAFEASFLVAIACLLIGVGCFKGNIAAQVGDLYAPSDKRRASAFQIFVLAVQIAVILAPLVCGTLGEKVAWHWGFGAAGVGMLIGLVVYLAGRRWLPPEPALGPRRAVDRAAGSAAAAERPSLTRRDKARVGVLVLLLPVLVLSIVGNQQYGNAFPLWSEKHMDMVLLGWQVPVTWLQAIDAFMSTATMLASIAFWRWWSKRRREPDELAKMGFGALVAAGGPALIMVAAGVVDASQGKVSLAWTLGYTLVNDIGFANILPVGLALYSRAAPQRLEGLMIGIYYLHLFVGNTFVGWLAGLLETMPGQAFWGLHAALVASAGVLLLAFRFVFRGVLAADDTP
;
A
#
# COMPACT_ATOMS: atom_id res chain seq x y z
N MET A 1 -63.59 -4.72 -24.62
CA MET A 1 -63.46 -3.39 -24.00
C MET A 1 -62.10 -3.37 -23.31
N ASP A 2 -61.20 -2.83 -24.08
CA ASP A 2 -59.76 -2.79 -23.81
C ASP A 2 -59.44 -1.61 -22.92
N SER A 3 -58.54 -1.83 -21.97
CA SER A 3 -57.67 -0.77 -21.46
C SER A 3 -56.51 -1.40 -20.66
N LEU A 4 -55.48 -1.85 -21.36
CA LEU A 4 -54.18 -2.17 -20.75
C LEU A 4 -53.43 -0.88 -20.55
N ALA A 5 -53.16 -0.55 -19.29
CA ALA A 5 -52.35 0.56 -18.88
C ALA A 5 -50.90 0.37 -19.37
N SER A 6 -50.48 1.27 -20.25
CA SER A 6 -49.10 1.43 -20.68
C SER A 6 -48.21 1.83 -19.50
N ALA A 7 -47.40 0.91 -19.01
CA ALA A 7 -46.34 1.20 -18.08
C ALA A 7 -45.27 2.07 -18.77
N ALA A 8 -45.16 3.32 -18.35
CA ALA A 8 -44.18 4.25 -18.85
C ALA A 8 -42.76 3.74 -18.54
N ILE A 9 -42.01 3.43 -19.57
CA ILE A 9 -40.58 3.20 -19.52
C ILE A 9 -39.91 4.49 -19.00
N PRO A 10 -39.11 4.47 -17.92
CA PRO A 10 -38.44 5.67 -17.46
C PRO A 10 -37.53 6.19 -18.57
N ALA A 11 -37.65 7.48 -18.88
CA ALA A 11 -36.90 8.17 -19.91
C ALA A 11 -35.40 7.90 -19.75
N ALA A 12 -34.78 7.37 -20.80
CA ALA A 12 -33.34 7.21 -20.90
C ALA A 12 -32.68 8.56 -20.62
N MET A 13 -31.72 8.59 -19.70
CA MET A 13 -30.89 9.78 -19.46
C MET A 13 -30.31 10.26 -20.78
N PRO A 14 -30.30 11.59 -21.05
CA PRO A 14 -29.76 12.10 -22.29
C PRO A 14 -28.35 11.63 -22.52
N ALA A 15 -28.10 10.98 -23.65
CA ALA A 15 -26.80 10.60 -24.11
C ALA A 15 -25.89 11.86 -24.12
N ARG A 16 -24.71 11.80 -23.54
CA ARG A 16 -23.73 12.89 -23.64
C ARG A 16 -23.55 13.26 -25.12
N PRO A 17 -23.47 14.54 -25.47
CA PRO A 17 -23.23 14.94 -26.85
C PRO A 17 -21.89 14.34 -27.31
N SER A 18 -21.99 13.44 -28.28
CA SER A 18 -20.86 12.88 -29.01
C SER A 18 -20.23 13.98 -29.88
N GLY A 19 -19.18 14.65 -29.41
CA GLY A 19 -18.59 15.67 -30.29
C GLY A 19 -17.31 16.37 -29.84
N ARG A 20 -17.03 16.48 -28.57
CA ARG A 20 -15.71 16.95 -28.08
C ARG A 20 -15.25 16.06 -26.96
N ALA A 21 -14.04 15.49 -27.10
CA ALA A 21 -13.40 14.78 -26.00
C ALA A 21 -13.33 15.74 -24.80
N ASP A 22 -13.86 15.32 -23.64
CA ASP A 22 -13.72 16.10 -22.41
C ASP A 22 -12.23 16.24 -22.08
N THR A 23 -11.73 17.47 -22.13
CA THR A 23 -10.31 17.81 -21.96
C THR A 23 -10.12 18.94 -20.95
N ALA A 24 -11.15 19.23 -20.14
CA ALA A 24 -11.18 20.42 -19.29
C ALA A 24 -10.22 20.34 -18.08
N PHE A 25 -9.71 19.16 -17.74
CA PHE A 25 -8.73 18.99 -16.66
C PHE A 25 -7.36 18.63 -17.26
N PHE A 26 -6.53 19.62 -17.54
CA PHE A 26 -5.17 19.43 -18.13
C PHE A 26 -5.14 18.50 -19.35
N GLY A 27 -6.14 18.60 -20.23
CA GLY A 27 -6.27 17.71 -21.38
C GLY A 27 -6.95 16.39 -21.12
N HIS A 28 -7.42 16.16 -19.89
CA HIS A 28 -8.12 14.96 -19.42
C HIS A 28 -9.58 15.24 -19.05
N PRO A 29 -10.43 14.20 -18.93
CA PRO A 29 -11.80 14.34 -18.42
C PRO A 29 -11.83 14.98 -17.02
N VAL A 30 -12.81 15.85 -16.78
CA VAL A 30 -13.03 16.50 -15.47
C VAL A 30 -13.14 15.47 -14.34
N GLY A 31 -13.71 14.29 -14.60
CA GLY A 31 -13.81 13.19 -13.66
C GLY A 31 -12.47 12.77 -13.06
N LEU A 32 -11.36 12.87 -13.82
CA LEU A 32 -10.01 12.58 -13.30
C LEU A 32 -9.62 13.54 -12.18
N GLY A 33 -9.92 14.83 -12.31
CA GLY A 33 -9.65 15.82 -11.26
C GLY A 33 -10.37 15.49 -9.95
N TRP A 34 -11.64 15.12 -10.03
CA TRP A 34 -12.45 14.73 -8.88
C TRP A 34 -11.94 13.44 -8.22
N LEU A 35 -11.61 12.42 -9.01
CA LEU A 35 -11.07 11.16 -8.49
C LEU A 35 -9.68 11.35 -7.87
N SER A 36 -8.80 12.13 -8.51
CA SER A 36 -7.46 12.41 -7.97
C SER A 36 -7.51 13.24 -6.70
N ALA A 37 -8.42 14.23 -6.61
CA ALA A 37 -8.62 15.02 -5.39
C ALA A 37 -9.20 14.17 -4.26
N CYS A 38 -10.15 13.27 -4.56
CA CYS A 38 -10.68 12.32 -3.59
C CYS A 38 -9.59 11.37 -3.07
N GLU A 39 -8.78 10.80 -3.97
CA GLU A 39 -7.64 9.94 -3.60
C GLU A 39 -6.62 10.68 -2.73
N LEU A 40 -6.29 11.94 -3.07
CA LEU A 40 -5.38 12.75 -2.26
C LEU A 40 -5.84 12.82 -0.81
N TRP A 41 -7.11 13.16 -0.56
CA TRP A 41 -7.65 13.28 0.80
C TRP A 41 -7.76 11.94 1.51
N GLU A 42 -8.12 10.88 0.79
CA GLU A 42 -8.13 9.53 1.36
C GLU A 42 -6.71 9.08 1.72
N ARG A 43 -5.73 9.27 0.85
CA ARG A 43 -4.33 8.97 1.15
C ARG A 43 -3.78 9.83 2.29
N PHE A 44 -4.14 11.11 2.35
CA PHE A 44 -3.81 11.97 3.48
C PHE A 44 -4.32 11.37 4.81
N SER A 45 -5.57 10.97 4.84
CA SER A 45 -6.17 10.36 6.02
C SER A 45 -5.47 9.03 6.40
N PHE A 46 -5.22 8.18 5.42
CA PHE A 46 -4.57 6.89 5.63
C PHE A 46 -3.13 7.03 6.16
N TYR A 47 -2.29 7.81 5.46
CA TYR A 47 -0.89 7.96 5.87
C TYR A 47 -0.73 8.81 7.13
N GLY A 48 -1.62 9.76 7.38
CA GLY A 48 -1.64 10.53 8.62
C GLY A 48 -1.90 9.64 9.84
N MET A 49 -2.86 8.73 9.76
CA MET A 49 -3.13 7.75 10.82
C MET A 49 -1.99 6.73 10.93
N GLN A 50 -1.51 6.20 9.81
CA GLN A 50 -0.45 5.19 9.81
C GLN A 50 0.84 5.71 10.45
N ALA A 51 1.19 6.99 10.23
CA ALA A 51 2.37 7.60 10.81
C ALA A 51 2.32 7.67 12.33
N LEU A 52 1.13 7.87 12.89
CA LEU A 52 0.92 7.95 14.34
C LEU A 52 0.75 6.58 15.00
N LEU A 53 0.26 5.57 14.26
CA LEU A 53 -0.33 4.37 14.86
C LEU A 53 0.64 3.63 15.78
N VAL A 54 1.85 3.31 15.34
CA VAL A 54 2.78 2.52 16.17
C VAL A 54 3.24 3.29 17.41
N LEU A 55 3.46 4.61 17.28
CA LEU A 55 3.84 5.48 18.40
C LEU A 55 2.70 5.62 19.39
N TYR A 56 1.47 5.85 18.91
CA TYR A 56 0.26 5.90 19.73
C TYR A 56 0.03 4.61 20.53
N LEU A 57 0.16 3.46 19.86
CA LEU A 57 -0.02 2.17 20.52
C LEU A 57 1.05 1.93 21.59
N SER A 58 2.31 2.22 21.28
CA SER A 58 3.44 1.96 22.17
C SER A 58 3.52 2.93 23.35
N ASN A 59 3.28 4.23 23.08
CA ASN A 59 3.55 5.30 24.04
C ASN A 59 2.29 5.78 24.77
N HIS A 60 1.11 5.25 24.43
CA HIS A 60 -0.15 5.64 25.05
C HIS A 60 -1.10 4.45 25.25
N LEU A 61 -1.70 3.93 24.19
CA LEU A 61 -2.87 3.05 24.30
C LEU A 61 -2.58 1.72 24.99
N PHE A 62 -1.42 1.12 24.78
CA PHE A 62 -1.08 -0.18 25.37
C PHE A 62 -0.27 -0.08 26.66
N LEU A 63 -0.11 1.11 27.21
CA LEU A 63 0.42 1.27 28.56
C LEU A 63 -0.56 0.69 29.59
N PRO A 64 -0.07 0.20 30.75
CA PRO A 64 -0.89 -0.46 31.77
C PRO A 64 -2.11 0.35 32.23
N GLU A 65 -2.01 1.69 32.22
CA GLU A 65 -3.07 2.60 32.66
C GLU A 65 -4.19 2.78 31.63
N HIS A 66 -3.95 2.49 30.34
CA HIS A 66 -4.88 2.72 29.24
C HIS A 66 -5.42 1.44 28.62
N ILE A 67 -4.60 0.39 28.53
CA ILE A 67 -4.92 -0.84 27.77
C ILE A 67 -6.22 -1.49 28.24
N GLY A 68 -6.53 -1.43 29.53
CA GLY A 68 -7.77 -1.99 30.11
C GLY A 68 -9.05 -1.27 29.67
N GLN A 69 -8.94 -0.07 29.08
CA GLN A 69 -10.07 0.69 28.56
C GLN A 69 -10.47 0.25 27.14
N VAL A 70 -9.60 -0.45 26.42
CA VAL A 70 -9.84 -0.87 25.04
C VAL A 70 -10.78 -2.09 25.02
N ALA A 71 -11.98 -1.91 24.51
CA ALA A 71 -12.96 -2.99 24.43
C ALA A 71 -12.46 -4.13 23.54
N GLY A 72 -12.41 -5.36 24.06
CA GLY A 72 -12.01 -6.55 23.34
C GLY A 72 -10.49 -6.76 23.21
N ILE A 73 -9.66 -5.94 23.82
CA ILE A 73 -8.19 -6.03 23.70
C ILE A 73 -7.65 -7.37 24.20
N GLU A 74 -8.23 -7.92 25.28
CA GLU A 74 -7.79 -9.20 25.84
C GLU A 74 -7.96 -10.36 24.85
N ALA A 75 -9.02 -10.36 24.06
CA ALA A 75 -9.22 -11.38 23.02
C ALA A 75 -8.18 -11.26 21.90
N LEU A 76 -7.88 -10.03 21.46
CA LEU A 76 -6.83 -9.78 20.45
C LEU A 76 -5.45 -10.14 20.99
N ARG A 77 -5.14 -9.72 22.21
CA ARG A 77 -3.89 -10.03 22.90
C ARG A 77 -3.70 -11.54 23.01
N HIS A 78 -4.71 -12.26 23.53
CA HIS A 78 -4.68 -13.71 23.63
C HIS A 78 -4.47 -14.38 22.27
N ALA A 79 -5.15 -13.92 21.23
CA ALA A 79 -4.97 -14.46 19.88
C ALA A 79 -3.53 -14.26 19.34
N ILE A 80 -2.91 -13.09 19.58
CA ILE A 80 -1.52 -12.84 19.20
C ILE A 80 -0.57 -13.67 20.05
N GLU A 81 -0.72 -13.65 21.36
CA GLU A 81 0.17 -14.33 22.32
C GLU A 81 0.08 -15.86 22.24
N SER A 82 -1.06 -16.42 21.81
CA SER A 82 -1.19 -17.87 21.58
C SER A 82 -0.23 -18.39 20.48
N VAL A 83 0.14 -17.53 19.53
CA VAL A 83 1.08 -17.87 18.45
C VAL A 83 2.50 -17.43 18.75
N THR A 84 2.65 -16.28 19.42
CA THR A 84 3.95 -15.60 19.57
C THR A 84 4.53 -15.63 20.96
N GLY A 85 3.80 -16.16 21.97
CA GLY A 85 4.11 -16.05 23.39
C GLY A 85 3.79 -14.68 23.97
N PRO A 86 3.94 -14.50 25.31
CA PRO A 86 3.65 -13.24 26.01
C PRO A 86 4.38 -12.05 25.40
N ARG A 87 3.72 -10.89 25.34
CA ARG A 87 4.22 -9.66 24.71
C ARG A 87 4.21 -8.47 25.66
N SER A 88 5.31 -7.68 25.60
CA SER A 88 5.30 -6.35 26.21
C SER A 88 4.35 -5.39 25.49
N PRO A 89 4.00 -4.24 26.06
CA PRO A 89 3.19 -3.22 25.38
C PRO A 89 3.75 -2.80 24.02
N GLN A 90 5.06 -2.56 23.90
CA GLN A 90 5.72 -2.19 22.66
C GLN A 90 5.71 -3.33 21.63
N GLN A 91 5.94 -4.57 22.08
CA GLN A 91 5.88 -5.75 21.21
C GLN A 91 4.46 -5.99 20.68
N LEU A 92 3.45 -5.79 21.52
CA LEU A 92 2.04 -5.89 21.12
C LEU A 92 1.68 -4.79 20.13
N ALA A 93 2.14 -3.54 20.38
CA ALA A 93 1.95 -2.41 19.47
C ALA A 93 2.51 -2.70 18.07
N SER A 94 3.73 -3.20 18.00
CA SER A 94 4.39 -3.57 16.75
C SER A 94 3.68 -4.70 16.02
N ALA A 95 3.18 -5.72 16.75
CA ALA A 95 2.42 -6.82 16.18
C ALA A 95 1.08 -6.35 15.61
N VAL A 96 0.34 -5.52 16.35
CA VAL A 96 -0.94 -4.95 15.90
C VAL A 96 -0.75 -4.05 14.69
N PHE A 97 0.29 -3.21 14.69
CA PHE A 97 0.64 -2.39 13.52
C PHE A 97 0.95 -3.27 12.29
N GLY A 98 1.75 -4.31 12.45
CA GLY A 98 2.10 -5.24 11.38
C GLY A 98 0.88 -5.97 10.81
N LEU A 99 -0.04 -6.42 11.67
CA LEU A 99 -1.31 -7.01 11.24
C LEU A 99 -2.16 -6.00 10.46
N TYR A 100 -2.33 -4.78 11.01
CA TYR A 100 -3.06 -3.72 10.33
C TYR A 100 -2.47 -3.44 8.93
N ALA A 101 -1.16 -3.18 8.85
CA ALA A 101 -0.46 -2.91 7.61
C ALA A 101 -0.56 -4.08 6.61
N GLY A 102 -0.56 -5.31 7.10
CA GLY A 102 -0.78 -6.50 6.28
C GLY A 102 -2.20 -6.55 5.71
N PHE A 103 -3.23 -6.45 6.57
CA PHE A 103 -4.63 -6.55 6.15
C PHE A 103 -5.04 -5.48 5.14
N VAL A 104 -4.40 -4.30 5.13
CA VAL A 104 -4.61 -3.25 4.11
C VAL A 104 -4.37 -3.76 2.68
N TYR A 105 -3.51 -4.77 2.50
CA TYR A 105 -3.26 -5.39 1.19
C TYR A 105 -4.20 -6.55 0.88
N LEU A 106 -4.83 -7.14 1.89
CA LEU A 106 -5.75 -8.26 1.72
C LEU A 106 -7.19 -7.80 1.50
N THR A 107 -7.65 -6.78 2.23
CA THR A 107 -9.05 -6.32 2.21
C THR A 107 -9.57 -5.82 0.86
N PRO A 108 -8.75 -5.23 -0.06
CA PRO A 108 -9.22 -4.83 -1.38
C PRO A 108 -9.75 -5.97 -2.25
N LEU A 109 -9.32 -7.20 -2.00
CA LEU A 109 -9.85 -8.38 -2.70
C LEU A 109 -11.35 -8.58 -2.41
N PHE A 110 -11.76 -8.38 -1.15
CA PHE A 110 -13.16 -8.49 -0.74
C PHE A 110 -13.98 -7.29 -1.21
N GLY A 111 -13.41 -6.08 -1.14
CA GLY A 111 -14.07 -4.86 -1.61
C GLY A 111 -14.35 -4.89 -3.12
N GLY A 112 -13.45 -5.44 -3.92
CA GLY A 112 -13.65 -5.65 -5.35
C GLY A 112 -14.82 -6.61 -5.64
N VAL A 113 -14.89 -7.74 -4.92
CA VAL A 113 -16.01 -8.70 -5.05
C VAL A 113 -17.34 -8.06 -4.65
N LEU A 114 -17.35 -7.27 -3.57
CA LEU A 114 -18.55 -6.55 -3.12
C LEU A 114 -19.02 -5.55 -4.17
N ALA A 115 -18.12 -4.80 -4.79
CA ALA A 115 -18.43 -3.85 -5.84
C ALA A 115 -18.96 -4.52 -7.10
N ASP A 116 -18.32 -5.60 -7.55
CA ASP A 116 -18.68 -6.24 -8.83
C ASP A 116 -19.97 -7.05 -8.75
N ARG A 117 -20.35 -7.57 -7.56
CA ARG A 117 -21.48 -8.50 -7.43
C ARG A 117 -22.69 -7.95 -6.70
N VAL A 118 -22.52 -6.94 -5.82
CA VAL A 118 -23.59 -6.57 -4.88
C VAL A 118 -23.96 -5.09 -4.95
N LEU A 119 -22.98 -4.18 -4.75
CA LEU A 119 -23.27 -2.76 -4.53
C LEU A 119 -23.03 -1.86 -5.75
N GLY A 120 -22.15 -2.27 -6.67
CA GLY A 120 -21.58 -1.37 -7.67
C GLY A 120 -20.41 -0.55 -7.10
N ARG A 121 -19.58 0.00 -7.99
CA ARG A 121 -18.34 0.69 -7.58
C ARG A 121 -18.59 1.95 -6.78
N THR A 122 -19.54 2.80 -7.23
CA THR A 122 -19.82 4.08 -6.56
C THR A 122 -20.32 3.88 -5.14
N LYS A 123 -21.28 2.98 -4.92
CA LYS A 123 -21.78 2.72 -3.56
C LYS A 123 -20.73 2.10 -2.66
N THR A 124 -19.87 1.23 -3.21
CA THR A 124 -18.79 0.61 -2.46
C THR A 124 -17.73 1.63 -2.07
N VAL A 125 -17.37 2.58 -2.94
CA VAL A 125 -16.46 3.69 -2.62
C VAL A 125 -17.05 4.59 -1.53
N VAL A 126 -18.33 4.97 -1.63
CA VAL A 126 -19.01 5.80 -0.61
C VAL A 126 -19.04 5.07 0.74
N LEU A 127 -19.40 3.78 0.76
CA LEU A 127 -19.37 2.97 1.98
C LEU A 127 -17.97 2.94 2.58
N GLY A 128 -16.95 2.68 1.75
CA GLY A 128 -15.55 2.66 2.18
C GLY A 128 -15.10 3.99 2.79
N ALA A 129 -15.37 5.10 2.10
CA ALA A 129 -15.05 6.44 2.58
C ALA A 129 -15.76 6.78 3.89
N SER A 130 -17.04 6.40 4.02
CA SER A 130 -17.82 6.63 5.25
C SER A 130 -17.28 5.82 6.43
N LEU A 131 -16.95 4.54 6.20
CA LEU A 131 -16.36 3.68 7.24
C LEU A 131 -14.99 4.19 7.67
N MET A 132 -14.15 4.66 6.73
CA MET A 132 -12.85 5.22 7.08
C MET A 132 -12.99 6.52 7.87
N ALA A 133 -13.88 7.42 7.48
CA ALA A 133 -14.15 8.64 8.24
C ALA A 133 -14.60 8.30 9.67
N LEU A 134 -15.57 7.39 9.81
CA LEU A 134 -16.02 6.90 11.11
C LEU A 134 -14.85 6.32 11.92
N GLY A 135 -14.05 5.45 11.31
CA GLY A 135 -12.90 4.81 11.95
C GLY A 135 -11.91 5.83 12.52
N HIS A 136 -11.55 6.87 11.74
CA HIS A 136 -10.64 7.91 12.21
C HIS A 136 -11.18 8.70 13.41
N PHE A 137 -12.48 9.01 13.44
CA PHE A 137 -13.08 9.67 14.60
C PHE A 137 -13.19 8.74 15.81
N LEU A 138 -13.46 7.45 15.58
CA LEU A 138 -13.45 6.45 16.66
C LEU A 138 -12.07 6.24 17.29
N MET A 139 -10.98 6.49 16.56
CA MET A 139 -9.61 6.49 17.10
C MET A 139 -9.38 7.54 18.19
N ALA A 140 -10.25 8.54 18.30
CA ALA A 140 -10.17 9.54 19.37
C ALA A 140 -10.60 8.96 20.76
N PHE A 141 -11.22 7.78 20.78
CA PHE A 141 -11.72 7.14 22.00
C PHE A 141 -11.05 5.78 22.18
N GLU A 142 -10.35 5.56 23.29
CA GLU A 142 -9.60 4.33 23.56
C GLU A 142 -10.49 3.08 23.51
N ALA A 143 -11.68 3.14 24.09
CA ALA A 143 -12.62 2.02 24.14
C ALA A 143 -13.03 1.52 22.74
N SER A 144 -13.08 2.38 21.73
CA SER A 144 -13.52 2.04 20.38
C SER A 144 -12.38 1.66 19.43
N PHE A 145 -11.15 1.57 19.90
CA PHE A 145 -9.97 1.35 19.06
C PHE A 145 -10.10 0.15 18.09
N LEU A 146 -10.52 -1.01 18.57
CA LEU A 146 -10.64 -2.20 17.70
C LEU A 146 -11.75 -2.04 16.66
N VAL A 147 -12.85 -1.38 16.99
CA VAL A 147 -13.92 -1.04 16.03
C VAL A 147 -13.41 -0.03 15.02
N ALA A 148 -12.62 0.96 15.46
CA ALA A 148 -11.98 1.93 14.57
C ALA A 148 -11.09 1.23 13.54
N ILE A 149 -10.19 0.36 13.97
CA ILE A 149 -9.30 -0.42 13.09
C ILE A 149 -10.11 -1.28 12.11
N ALA A 150 -11.18 -1.94 12.57
CA ALA A 150 -12.05 -2.73 11.69
C ALA A 150 -12.74 -1.85 10.63
N CYS A 151 -13.27 -0.69 11.01
CA CYS A 151 -13.86 0.29 10.09
C CYS A 151 -12.84 0.75 9.05
N LEU A 152 -11.60 1.06 9.47
CA LEU A 152 -10.53 1.47 8.57
C LEU A 152 -10.16 0.36 7.57
N LEU A 153 -9.97 -0.88 8.03
CA LEU A 153 -9.61 -2.01 7.18
C LEU A 153 -10.70 -2.34 6.15
N ILE A 154 -11.95 -2.41 6.58
CA ILE A 154 -13.09 -2.65 5.68
C ILE A 154 -13.24 -1.47 4.72
N GLY A 155 -13.10 -0.25 5.24
CA GLY A 155 -13.19 0.97 4.46
C GLY A 155 -12.15 1.04 3.33
N VAL A 156 -10.87 0.84 3.64
CA VAL A 156 -9.78 0.78 2.65
C VAL A 156 -10.05 -0.33 1.62
N GLY A 157 -10.52 -1.49 2.08
CA GLY A 157 -10.88 -2.59 1.19
C GLY A 157 -11.95 -2.19 0.17
N CYS A 158 -13.00 -1.52 0.62
CA CYS A 158 -14.07 -1.04 -0.24
C CYS A 158 -13.63 0.11 -1.18
N PHE A 159 -12.69 0.93 -0.77
CA PHE A 159 -12.32 2.15 -1.49
C PHE A 159 -11.23 1.92 -2.54
N LYS A 160 -10.08 1.39 -2.14
CA LYS A 160 -8.80 1.46 -2.86
C LYS A 160 -8.84 0.89 -4.29
N GLY A 161 -9.36 -0.31 -4.46
CA GLY A 161 -9.44 -0.97 -5.77
C GLY A 161 -10.49 -0.33 -6.70
N ASN A 162 -11.59 0.13 -6.12
CA ASN A 162 -12.73 0.62 -6.86
C ASN A 162 -12.52 2.03 -7.44
N ILE A 163 -11.86 2.94 -6.68
CA ILE A 163 -11.56 4.28 -7.20
C ILE A 163 -10.53 4.23 -8.34
N ALA A 164 -9.49 3.39 -8.23
CA ALA A 164 -8.53 3.19 -9.31
C ALA A 164 -9.17 2.60 -10.57
N ALA A 165 -10.14 1.69 -10.41
CA ALA A 165 -10.91 1.15 -11.54
C ALA A 165 -11.74 2.24 -12.22
N GLN A 166 -12.38 3.14 -11.46
CA GLN A 166 -13.12 4.27 -12.03
C GLN A 166 -12.22 5.23 -12.82
N VAL A 167 -10.97 5.46 -12.42
CA VAL A 167 -10.00 6.22 -13.24
C VAL A 167 -9.80 5.53 -14.59
N GLY A 168 -9.63 4.21 -14.60
CA GLY A 168 -9.50 3.44 -15.82
C GLY A 168 -10.73 3.52 -16.74
N ASP A 169 -11.92 3.55 -16.15
CA ASP A 169 -13.21 3.59 -16.88
C ASP A 169 -13.53 4.97 -17.52
N LEU A 170 -12.77 6.02 -17.17
CA LEU A 170 -12.86 7.33 -17.84
C LEU A 170 -12.33 7.30 -19.28
N TYR A 171 -11.56 6.27 -19.65
CA TYR A 171 -10.86 6.18 -20.92
C TYR A 171 -11.23 4.90 -21.68
N ALA A 172 -11.35 5.02 -22.99
CA ALA A 172 -11.43 3.84 -23.85
C ALA A 172 -10.10 3.04 -23.75
N PRO A 173 -10.14 1.71 -23.94
CA PRO A 173 -8.90 0.88 -23.88
C PRO A 173 -7.78 1.34 -24.80
N SER A 174 -8.11 1.96 -25.95
CA SER A 174 -7.19 2.48 -26.94
C SER A 174 -6.75 3.93 -26.69
N ASP A 175 -7.28 4.62 -25.66
CA ASP A 175 -6.95 6.02 -25.39
C ASP A 175 -5.55 6.14 -24.78
N LYS A 176 -4.61 6.74 -25.52
CA LYS A 176 -3.22 6.93 -25.10
C LYS A 176 -3.09 7.80 -23.84
N ARG A 177 -4.09 8.63 -23.52
CA ARG A 177 -4.11 9.48 -22.30
C ARG A 177 -4.28 8.68 -21.01
N ARG A 178 -4.75 7.43 -21.09
CA ARG A 178 -4.96 6.58 -19.92
C ARG A 178 -3.70 6.43 -19.06
N ALA A 179 -2.53 6.27 -19.67
CA ALA A 179 -1.27 6.15 -18.92
C ALA A 179 -0.93 7.42 -18.14
N SER A 180 -1.04 8.60 -18.77
CA SER A 180 -0.79 9.89 -18.10
C SER A 180 -1.84 10.22 -17.04
N ALA A 181 -3.09 9.76 -17.20
CA ALA A 181 -4.12 9.88 -16.18
C ALA A 181 -3.73 9.17 -14.88
N PHE A 182 -3.22 7.94 -14.96
CA PHE A 182 -2.72 7.22 -13.79
C PHE A 182 -1.49 7.90 -13.19
N GLN A 183 -0.64 8.56 -13.99
CA GLN A 183 0.48 9.35 -13.45
C GLN A 183 -0.01 10.54 -12.63
N ILE A 184 -1.04 11.28 -13.10
CA ILE A 184 -1.66 12.38 -12.34
C ILE A 184 -2.30 11.85 -11.05
N PHE A 185 -3.00 10.72 -11.12
CA PHE A 185 -3.60 10.07 -9.96
C PHE A 185 -2.55 9.67 -8.91
N VAL A 186 -1.43 9.07 -9.34
CA VAL A 186 -0.31 8.73 -8.45
C VAL A 186 0.37 9.96 -7.88
N LEU A 187 0.48 11.07 -8.65
CA LEU A 187 1.03 12.32 -8.13
C LEU A 187 0.20 12.86 -6.95
N ALA A 188 -1.13 12.76 -7.02
CA ALA A 188 -2.01 13.13 -5.90
C ALA A 188 -1.71 12.28 -4.66
N VAL A 189 -1.47 10.98 -4.82
CA VAL A 189 -1.03 10.08 -3.73
C VAL A 189 0.28 10.58 -3.12
N GLN A 190 1.29 10.89 -3.93
CA GLN A 190 2.62 11.31 -3.43
C GLN A 190 2.55 12.63 -2.64
N ILE A 191 1.74 13.58 -3.07
CA ILE A 191 1.49 14.81 -2.32
C ILE A 191 0.91 14.48 -0.94
N ALA A 192 -0.07 13.60 -0.86
CA ALA A 192 -0.70 13.20 0.38
C ALA A 192 0.26 12.48 1.33
N VAL A 193 1.09 11.55 0.82
CA VAL A 193 2.06 10.78 1.64
C VAL A 193 3.07 11.69 2.32
N ILE A 194 3.47 12.80 1.66
CA ILE A 194 4.39 13.79 2.23
C ILE A 194 3.67 14.69 3.24
N LEU A 195 2.48 15.21 2.90
CA LEU A 195 1.78 16.18 3.73
C LEU A 195 1.15 15.56 4.99
N ALA A 196 0.68 14.33 4.90
CA ALA A 196 -0.08 13.70 5.98
C ALA A 196 0.74 13.54 7.28
N PRO A 197 1.96 12.98 7.28
CA PRO A 197 2.78 12.91 8.48
C PRO A 197 3.14 14.30 9.04
N LEU A 198 3.34 15.29 8.17
CA LEU A 198 3.66 16.65 8.60
C LEU A 198 2.50 17.29 9.36
N VAL A 199 1.27 17.10 8.91
CA VAL A 199 0.08 17.69 9.55
C VAL A 199 -0.42 16.83 10.70
N CYS A 200 -0.84 15.59 10.41
CA CYS A 200 -1.42 14.71 11.41
C CYS A 200 -0.39 14.32 12.48
N GLY A 201 0.86 14.08 12.07
CA GLY A 201 1.94 13.76 12.99
C GLY A 201 2.26 14.89 13.94
N THR A 202 2.38 16.11 13.43
CA THR A 202 2.62 17.28 14.29
C THR A 202 1.48 17.50 15.28
N LEU A 203 0.24 17.41 14.84
CA LEU A 203 -0.92 17.54 15.73
C LEU A 203 -0.95 16.41 16.77
N GLY A 204 -0.68 15.17 16.37
CA GLY A 204 -0.67 14.01 17.25
C GLY A 204 0.42 14.07 18.31
N GLU A 205 1.66 14.38 17.93
CA GLU A 205 2.81 14.38 18.84
C GLU A 205 2.95 15.69 19.67
N LYS A 206 2.55 16.85 19.12
CA LYS A 206 2.78 18.15 19.78
C LYS A 206 1.56 18.68 20.52
N VAL A 207 0.34 18.23 20.16
CA VAL A 207 -0.89 18.67 20.81
C VAL A 207 -1.50 17.52 21.61
N ALA A 208 -2.06 16.51 20.92
CA ALA A 208 -2.50 15.24 21.50
C ALA A 208 -2.90 14.27 20.38
N TRP A 209 -2.81 12.96 20.62
CA TRP A 209 -3.07 11.89 19.67
C TRP A 209 -4.41 12.02 18.93
N HIS A 210 -5.48 12.38 19.66
CA HIS A 210 -6.82 12.53 19.09
C HIS A 210 -6.93 13.68 18.07
N TRP A 211 -6.10 14.73 18.15
CA TRP A 211 -6.05 15.78 17.14
C TRP A 211 -5.42 15.30 15.83
N GLY A 212 -4.39 14.46 15.91
CA GLY A 212 -3.79 13.86 14.73
C GLY A 212 -4.75 12.93 14.00
N PHE A 213 -5.44 12.03 14.73
CA PHE A 213 -6.47 11.17 14.14
C PHE A 213 -7.69 11.96 13.67
N GLY A 214 -8.09 13.00 14.40
CA GLY A 214 -9.16 13.90 14.00
C GLY A 214 -8.87 14.63 12.69
N ALA A 215 -7.64 15.10 12.49
CA ALA A 215 -7.21 15.73 11.23
C ALA A 215 -7.29 14.74 10.06
N ALA A 216 -6.88 13.48 10.28
CA ALA A 216 -7.05 12.40 9.31
C ALA A 216 -8.54 12.16 9.00
N GLY A 217 -9.41 12.17 10.02
CA GLY A 217 -10.86 12.04 9.88
C GLY A 217 -11.48 13.19 9.08
N VAL A 218 -11.07 14.42 9.34
CA VAL A 218 -11.50 15.60 8.58
C VAL A 218 -11.05 15.48 7.11
N GLY A 219 -9.81 15.06 6.87
CA GLY A 219 -9.32 14.79 5.53
C GLY A 219 -10.20 13.78 4.79
N MET A 220 -10.59 12.68 5.45
CA MET A 220 -11.46 11.67 4.86
C MET A 220 -12.87 12.20 4.55
N LEU A 221 -13.44 13.04 5.44
CA LEU A 221 -14.72 13.70 5.17
C LEU A 221 -14.63 14.62 3.95
N ILE A 222 -13.55 15.40 3.82
CA ILE A 222 -13.32 16.22 2.62
C ILE A 222 -13.25 15.32 1.38
N GLY A 223 -12.52 14.21 1.43
CA GLY A 223 -12.46 13.23 0.34
C GLY A 223 -13.84 12.69 -0.05
N LEU A 224 -14.67 12.33 0.93
CA LEU A 224 -16.04 11.88 0.70
C LEU A 224 -16.91 12.99 0.05
N VAL A 225 -16.84 14.22 0.53
CA VAL A 225 -17.57 15.37 -0.04
C VAL A 225 -17.12 15.63 -1.47
N VAL A 226 -15.81 15.62 -1.74
CA VAL A 226 -15.22 15.76 -3.08
C VAL A 226 -15.75 14.66 -4.01
N TYR A 227 -15.76 13.41 -3.55
CA TYR A 227 -16.28 12.30 -4.35
C TYR A 227 -17.77 12.46 -4.70
N LEU A 228 -18.61 12.82 -3.72
CA LEU A 228 -20.04 13.02 -3.90
C LEU A 228 -20.33 14.23 -4.82
N ALA A 229 -19.60 15.32 -4.66
CA ALA A 229 -19.73 16.51 -5.53
C ALA A 229 -19.31 16.21 -6.97
N GLY A 230 -18.28 15.39 -7.15
CA GLY A 230 -17.76 14.95 -8.45
C GLY A 230 -18.61 13.89 -9.14
N ARG A 231 -19.59 13.28 -8.47
CA ARG A 231 -20.32 12.09 -8.93
C ARG A 231 -20.89 12.21 -10.35
N ARG A 232 -21.38 13.38 -10.73
CA ARG A 232 -21.95 13.65 -12.08
C ARG A 232 -20.91 13.54 -13.21
N TRP A 233 -19.62 13.61 -12.89
CA TRP A 233 -18.52 13.54 -13.84
C TRP A 233 -17.85 12.16 -13.89
N LEU A 234 -18.29 11.22 -13.02
CA LEU A 234 -17.77 9.88 -12.97
C LEU A 234 -18.30 9.02 -14.13
N PRO A 235 -17.59 7.95 -14.50
CA PRO A 235 -18.07 7.02 -15.51
C PRO A 235 -19.36 6.33 -15.06
N PRO A 236 -20.21 5.89 -16.02
CA PRO A 236 -21.40 5.12 -15.68
C PRO A 236 -21.03 3.82 -14.96
N GLU A 237 -21.92 3.38 -14.07
CA GLU A 237 -21.72 2.10 -13.35
C GLU A 237 -21.71 0.94 -14.33
N PRO A 238 -20.71 0.04 -14.27
CA PRO A 238 -20.76 -1.23 -14.98
C PRO A 238 -21.97 -2.07 -14.50
N ALA A 239 -22.51 -2.90 -15.37
CA ALA A 239 -23.56 -3.84 -14.99
C ALA A 239 -23.09 -4.79 -13.88
N LEU A 240 -23.94 -4.98 -12.87
CA LEU A 240 -23.68 -5.93 -11.78
C LEU A 240 -23.71 -7.37 -12.29
N GLY A 241 -22.79 -8.17 -11.83
CA GLY A 241 -22.73 -9.60 -12.12
C GLY A 241 -21.33 -10.11 -12.43
N PRO A 242 -21.12 -11.44 -12.45
CA PRO A 242 -19.84 -11.98 -12.85
C PRO A 242 -19.54 -11.55 -14.28
N ARG A 243 -18.33 -11.04 -14.53
CA ARG A 243 -17.86 -10.58 -15.86
C ARG A 243 -18.24 -11.55 -17.00
N ARG A 244 -18.29 -12.85 -16.73
CA ARG A 244 -18.74 -13.89 -17.68
C ARG A 244 -20.20 -13.71 -18.15
N ALA A 245 -21.09 -13.20 -17.30
CA ALA A 245 -22.49 -12.98 -17.68
C ALA A 245 -22.65 -11.71 -18.54
N VAL A 246 -21.87 -10.67 -18.21
CA VAL A 246 -21.84 -9.42 -18.97
C VAL A 246 -21.22 -9.62 -20.37
N ASP A 247 -20.12 -10.37 -20.45
CA ASP A 247 -19.44 -10.70 -21.71
C ASP A 247 -20.34 -11.59 -22.63
N ARG A 248 -21.13 -12.49 -22.04
CA ARG A 248 -22.12 -13.29 -22.78
C ARG A 248 -23.30 -12.45 -23.27
N ALA A 249 -23.79 -11.53 -22.43
CA ALA A 249 -24.89 -10.64 -22.81
C ALA A 249 -24.49 -9.62 -23.90
N ALA A 250 -23.22 -9.24 -23.95
CA ALA A 250 -22.67 -8.37 -24.98
C ALA A 250 -22.39 -9.06 -26.34
N GLY A 251 -22.73 -10.35 -26.49
CA GLY A 251 -22.56 -11.08 -27.74
C GLY A 251 -21.10 -11.23 -28.19
N SER A 252 -20.16 -11.05 -27.27
CA SER A 252 -18.74 -11.16 -27.56
C SER A 252 -18.39 -12.63 -27.87
N ALA A 253 -18.02 -12.92 -29.12
CA ALA A 253 -17.47 -14.18 -29.56
C ALA A 253 -16.18 -14.62 -28.81
N ALA A 254 -15.65 -13.77 -27.95
CA ALA A 254 -14.49 -14.02 -27.08
C ALA A 254 -14.81 -14.95 -25.88
N ALA A 255 -16.02 -15.47 -25.75
CA ALA A 255 -16.34 -16.59 -24.88
C ALA A 255 -15.87 -17.94 -25.45
N ALA A 256 -15.16 -17.95 -26.59
CA ALA A 256 -14.47 -19.12 -27.11
C ALA A 256 -13.60 -19.73 -26.00
N GLU A 257 -13.66 -21.03 -25.87
CA GLU A 257 -12.98 -21.88 -24.90
C GLU A 257 -11.60 -21.33 -24.52
N ARG A 258 -11.49 -20.81 -23.30
CA ARG A 258 -10.19 -20.39 -22.78
C ARG A 258 -9.34 -21.66 -22.68
N PRO A 259 -8.20 -21.76 -23.37
CA PRO A 259 -7.42 -22.98 -23.43
C PRO A 259 -7.09 -23.47 -22.02
N SER A 260 -7.09 -24.79 -21.83
CA SER A 260 -6.70 -25.40 -20.55
C SER A 260 -5.27 -24.99 -20.21
N LEU A 261 -4.96 -24.85 -18.90
CA LEU A 261 -3.61 -24.51 -18.45
C LEU A 261 -2.62 -25.59 -18.96
N THR A 262 -1.64 -25.15 -19.72
CA THR A 262 -0.57 -26.00 -20.21
C THR A 262 0.33 -26.47 -19.06
N ARG A 263 1.17 -27.48 -19.29
CA ARG A 263 2.18 -27.91 -18.32
C ARG A 263 3.15 -26.76 -17.96
N ARG A 264 3.48 -25.92 -18.94
CA ARG A 264 4.33 -24.75 -18.76
C ARG A 264 3.65 -23.67 -17.91
N ASP A 265 2.35 -23.43 -18.11
CA ASP A 265 1.57 -22.49 -17.28
C ASP A 265 1.55 -22.92 -15.82
N LYS A 266 1.32 -24.21 -15.56
CA LYS A 266 1.34 -24.76 -14.19
C LYS A 266 2.72 -24.61 -13.55
N ALA A 267 3.80 -24.83 -14.32
CA ALA A 267 5.16 -24.62 -13.85
C ALA A 267 5.44 -23.16 -13.51
N ARG A 268 5.01 -22.20 -14.37
CA ARG A 268 5.11 -20.75 -14.12
C ARG A 268 4.40 -20.35 -12.82
N VAL A 269 3.15 -20.79 -12.66
CA VAL A 269 2.39 -20.54 -11.43
C VAL A 269 3.11 -21.09 -10.20
N GLY A 270 3.60 -22.33 -10.28
CA GLY A 270 4.35 -22.98 -9.19
C GLY A 270 5.61 -22.18 -8.80
N VAL A 271 6.39 -21.73 -9.80
CA VAL A 271 7.60 -20.91 -9.56
C VAL A 271 7.27 -19.55 -8.95
N LEU A 272 6.21 -18.86 -9.42
CA LEU A 272 5.78 -17.60 -8.86
C LEU A 272 5.30 -17.76 -7.41
N VAL A 273 4.57 -18.82 -7.09
CA VAL A 273 4.16 -19.11 -5.70
C VAL A 273 5.39 -19.41 -4.82
N LEU A 274 6.35 -20.20 -5.32
CA LEU A 274 7.59 -20.52 -4.62
C LEU A 274 8.46 -19.27 -4.36
N LEU A 275 8.30 -18.22 -5.16
CA LEU A 275 9.02 -16.96 -5.00
C LEU A 275 8.49 -16.11 -3.82
N LEU A 276 7.25 -16.32 -3.36
CA LEU A 276 6.62 -15.48 -2.32
C LEU A 276 7.43 -15.37 -1.02
N PRO A 277 7.97 -16.45 -0.42
CA PRO A 277 8.78 -16.33 0.80
C PRO A 277 10.00 -15.44 0.61
N VAL A 278 10.63 -15.46 -0.56
CA VAL A 278 11.78 -14.62 -0.87
C VAL A 278 11.37 -13.16 -0.99
N LEU A 279 10.18 -12.88 -1.57
CA LEU A 279 9.61 -11.55 -1.63
C LEU A 279 9.29 -11.02 -0.23
N VAL A 280 8.77 -11.86 0.67
CA VAL A 280 8.54 -11.50 2.07
C VAL A 280 9.82 -10.99 2.72
N LEU A 281 10.94 -11.71 2.56
CA LEU A 281 12.23 -11.28 3.11
C LEU A 281 12.73 -9.97 2.48
N SER A 282 12.49 -9.77 1.20
CA SER A 282 13.00 -8.58 0.47
C SER A 282 12.40 -7.26 0.92
N ILE A 283 11.22 -7.28 1.54
CA ILE A 283 10.53 -6.06 2.00
C ILE A 283 10.79 -5.74 3.49
N VAL A 284 11.42 -6.65 4.24
CA VAL A 284 11.56 -6.52 5.70
C VAL A 284 12.21 -5.20 6.09
N GLY A 285 13.31 -4.80 5.46
CA GLY A 285 13.99 -3.54 5.75
C GLY A 285 13.09 -2.33 5.51
N ASN A 286 12.45 -2.27 4.35
CA ASN A 286 11.57 -1.15 3.98
C ASN A 286 10.35 -1.04 4.92
N GLN A 287 9.68 -2.14 5.23
CA GLN A 287 8.47 -2.12 6.06
C GLN A 287 8.76 -1.80 7.55
N GLN A 288 9.98 -2.04 8.04
CA GLN A 288 10.37 -1.60 9.39
C GLN A 288 10.43 -0.08 9.54
N TYR A 289 10.52 0.65 8.43
CA TYR A 289 10.50 2.10 8.47
C TYR A 289 9.20 2.67 9.06
N GLY A 290 8.08 1.97 8.90
CA GLY A 290 6.80 2.33 9.52
C GLY A 290 6.57 1.73 10.91
N ASN A 291 7.41 0.81 11.38
CA ASN A 291 7.18 0.06 12.63
C ASN A 291 8.32 0.26 13.65
N ALA A 292 9.41 -0.52 13.56
CA ALA A 292 10.49 -0.45 14.54
C ALA A 292 11.33 0.82 14.42
N PHE A 293 11.49 1.38 13.23
CA PHE A 293 12.36 2.54 13.02
C PHE A 293 11.88 3.80 13.75
N PRO A 294 10.60 4.18 13.75
CA PRO A 294 10.11 5.30 14.57
C PRO A 294 10.36 5.09 16.07
N LEU A 295 10.12 3.88 16.58
CA LEU A 295 10.33 3.54 17.99
C LEU A 295 11.80 3.61 18.40
N TRP A 296 12.69 3.14 17.52
CA TRP A 296 14.13 3.23 17.74
C TRP A 296 14.62 4.68 17.64
N SER A 297 14.14 5.43 16.65
CA SER A 297 14.55 6.80 16.38
C SER A 297 14.15 7.75 17.50
N GLU A 298 12.97 7.61 18.09
CA GLU A 298 12.50 8.39 19.23
C GLU A 298 13.47 8.33 20.41
N LYS A 299 14.02 7.15 20.66
CA LYS A 299 14.93 6.91 21.81
C LYS A 299 16.39 7.29 21.51
N HIS A 300 16.86 7.06 20.29
CA HIS A 300 18.29 7.04 19.96
C HIS A 300 18.73 8.10 18.95
N MET A 301 17.80 8.84 18.33
CA MET A 301 18.16 9.93 17.42
C MET A 301 17.97 11.30 18.08
N ASP A 302 18.87 12.22 17.73
CA ASP A 302 18.67 13.63 18.05
C ASP A 302 17.67 14.23 17.06
N MET A 303 16.43 14.39 17.52
CA MET A 303 15.33 14.92 16.74
C MET A 303 15.26 16.44 16.76
N VAL A 304 16.39 17.13 17.04
CA VAL A 304 16.45 18.61 17.03
C VAL A 304 17.00 19.09 15.69
N LEU A 305 16.24 19.92 15.00
CA LEU A 305 16.65 20.58 13.76
C LEU A 305 16.47 22.12 13.94
N LEU A 306 17.55 22.86 13.78
CA LEU A 306 17.56 24.32 13.95
C LEU A 306 16.94 24.80 15.28
N GLY A 307 17.19 24.07 16.37
CA GLY A 307 16.67 24.39 17.71
C GLY A 307 15.20 23.98 17.94
N TRP A 308 14.55 23.39 16.96
CA TRP A 308 13.18 22.88 17.10
C TRP A 308 13.14 21.34 17.11
N GLN A 309 12.39 20.78 18.05
CA GLN A 309 12.24 19.34 18.15
C GLN A 309 11.22 18.83 17.12
N VAL A 310 11.72 18.17 16.10
CA VAL A 310 10.95 17.58 14.99
C VAL A 310 10.14 16.39 15.49
N PRO A 311 8.84 16.27 15.13
CA PRO A 311 8.06 15.06 15.38
C PRO A 311 8.68 13.82 14.72
N VAL A 312 8.61 12.66 15.39
CA VAL A 312 9.15 11.40 14.87
C VAL A 312 8.41 10.99 13.58
N THR A 313 7.13 11.28 13.50
CA THR A 313 6.29 11.01 12.31
C THR A 313 6.79 11.71 11.05
N TRP A 314 7.56 12.81 11.15
CA TRP A 314 8.14 13.48 9.98
C TRP A 314 9.16 12.63 9.23
N LEU A 315 9.72 11.62 9.90
CA LEU A 315 10.58 10.62 9.23
C LEU A 315 9.86 9.99 8.04
N GLN A 316 8.56 9.71 8.16
CA GLN A 316 7.77 9.15 7.06
C GLN A 316 7.59 10.12 5.88
N ALA A 317 7.52 11.43 6.14
CA ALA A 317 7.52 12.42 5.06
C ALA A 317 8.87 12.48 4.32
N ILE A 318 9.98 12.32 5.07
CA ILE A 318 11.33 12.21 4.49
C ILE A 318 11.42 10.98 3.58
N ASP A 319 10.96 9.82 4.06
CA ASP A 319 10.93 8.58 3.30
C ASP A 319 10.08 8.72 2.01
N ALA A 320 8.89 9.28 2.11
CA ALA A 320 8.01 9.50 0.96
C ALA A 320 8.66 10.37 -0.12
N PHE A 321 9.35 11.44 0.29
CA PHE A 321 10.09 12.30 -0.62
C PHE A 321 11.25 11.55 -1.28
N MET A 322 12.07 10.85 -0.48
CA MET A 322 13.24 10.09 -0.96
C MET A 322 12.81 8.93 -1.86
N SER A 323 11.76 8.19 -1.50
CA SER A 323 11.21 7.09 -2.31
C SER A 323 10.72 7.58 -3.67
N THR A 324 10.05 8.75 -3.71
CA THR A 324 9.64 9.36 -4.99
C THR A 324 10.85 9.75 -5.83
N ALA A 325 11.84 10.41 -5.25
CA ALA A 325 13.04 10.87 -5.94
C ALA A 325 13.86 9.68 -6.48
N THR A 326 14.06 8.64 -5.68
CA THR A 326 14.82 7.44 -6.06
C THR A 326 14.08 6.60 -7.10
N MET A 327 12.75 6.53 -7.05
CA MET A 327 11.95 5.89 -8.09
C MET A 327 12.14 6.59 -9.46
N LEU A 328 12.04 7.93 -9.49
CA LEU A 328 12.28 8.70 -10.71
C LEU A 328 13.72 8.53 -11.22
N ALA A 329 14.69 8.55 -10.32
CA ALA A 329 16.10 8.30 -10.65
C ALA A 329 16.32 6.88 -11.19
N SER A 330 15.66 5.87 -10.62
CA SER A 330 15.73 4.48 -11.10
C SER A 330 15.16 4.35 -12.51
N ILE A 331 14.01 4.99 -12.80
CA ILE A 331 13.43 5.02 -14.16
C ILE A 331 14.39 5.68 -15.15
N ALA A 332 14.97 6.82 -14.81
CA ALA A 332 15.92 7.54 -15.62
C ALA A 332 17.20 6.71 -15.87
N PHE A 333 17.70 6.05 -14.81
CA PHE A 333 18.87 5.16 -14.89
C PHE A 333 18.62 3.99 -15.86
N TRP A 334 17.50 3.27 -15.75
CA TRP A 334 17.21 2.14 -16.64
C TRP A 334 16.97 2.57 -18.08
N ARG A 335 16.34 3.73 -18.32
CA ARG A 335 16.25 4.34 -19.67
C ARG A 335 17.62 4.69 -20.26
N TRP A 336 18.53 5.20 -19.45
CA TRP A 336 19.90 5.50 -19.88
C TRP A 336 20.70 4.22 -20.13
N TRP A 337 20.55 3.19 -19.26
CA TRP A 337 21.23 1.90 -19.38
C TRP A 337 20.81 1.15 -20.65
N SER A 338 19.51 1.06 -20.93
CA SER A 338 18.94 0.34 -22.07
C SER A 338 19.40 0.88 -23.43
N LYS A 339 19.82 2.16 -23.49
CA LYS A 339 20.41 2.76 -24.70
C LYS A 339 21.86 2.31 -24.96
N ARG A 340 22.55 1.72 -23.99
CA ARG A 340 23.97 1.38 -24.04
C ARG A 340 24.26 -0.10 -23.84
N ARG A 341 23.42 -0.79 -23.09
CA ARG A 341 23.60 -2.20 -22.71
C ARG A 341 22.26 -2.93 -22.70
N ARG A 342 22.31 -4.26 -22.83
CA ARG A 342 21.12 -5.08 -22.61
C ARG A 342 20.66 -4.92 -21.16
N GLU A 343 19.38 -4.64 -21.01
CA GLU A 343 18.75 -4.48 -19.71
C GLU A 343 18.66 -5.84 -19.00
N PRO A 344 19.01 -5.92 -17.68
CA PRO A 344 18.83 -7.14 -16.90
C PRO A 344 17.35 -7.52 -16.81
N ASP A 345 17.08 -8.83 -16.68
CA ASP A 345 15.73 -9.32 -16.43
C ASP A 345 15.22 -8.91 -15.01
N GLU A 346 13.92 -9.10 -14.80
CA GLU A 346 13.25 -8.65 -13.57
C GLU A 346 13.86 -9.27 -12.30
N LEU A 347 14.18 -10.57 -12.32
CA LEU A 347 14.80 -11.24 -11.16
C LEU A 347 16.19 -10.70 -10.85
N ALA A 348 16.97 -10.34 -11.87
CA ALA A 348 18.27 -9.72 -11.64
C ALA A 348 18.13 -8.32 -11.05
N LYS A 349 17.21 -7.49 -11.56
CA LYS A 349 16.94 -6.16 -11.00
C LYS A 349 16.50 -6.25 -9.56
N MET A 350 15.56 -7.15 -9.25
CA MET A 350 15.08 -7.37 -7.88
C MET A 350 16.17 -7.87 -6.95
N GLY A 351 17.01 -8.81 -7.42
CA GLY A 351 18.12 -9.37 -6.65
C GLY A 351 19.15 -8.31 -6.29
N PHE A 352 19.63 -7.54 -7.28
CA PHE A 352 20.55 -6.42 -7.02
C PHE A 352 19.86 -5.31 -6.21
N GLY A 353 18.58 -5.02 -6.47
CA GLY A 353 17.79 -4.09 -5.68
C GLY A 353 17.75 -4.47 -4.20
N ALA A 354 17.51 -5.75 -3.88
CA ALA A 354 17.48 -6.24 -2.50
C ALA A 354 18.87 -6.17 -1.83
N LEU A 355 19.95 -6.47 -2.55
CA LEU A 355 21.31 -6.30 -2.02
C LEU A 355 21.62 -4.83 -1.69
N VAL A 356 21.18 -3.89 -2.53
CA VAL A 356 21.32 -2.45 -2.25
C VAL A 356 20.43 -2.05 -1.08
N ALA A 357 19.14 -2.46 -1.07
CA ALA A 357 18.20 -2.13 0.00
C ALA A 357 18.68 -2.61 1.38
N ALA A 358 19.38 -3.75 1.45
CA ALA A 358 19.97 -4.24 2.69
C ALA A 358 20.96 -3.24 3.32
N GLY A 359 21.55 -2.36 2.52
CA GLY A 359 22.41 -1.27 3.00
C GLY A 359 21.69 -0.27 3.89
N GLY A 360 20.37 -0.08 3.75
CA GLY A 360 19.56 0.77 4.63
C GLY A 360 19.63 0.32 6.09
N PRO A 361 19.10 -0.87 6.44
CA PRO A 361 19.24 -1.42 7.79
C PRO A 361 20.69 -1.58 8.23
N ALA A 362 21.63 -1.87 7.33
CA ALA A 362 23.06 -1.94 7.66
C ALA A 362 23.62 -0.59 8.13
N LEU A 363 23.19 0.52 7.55
CA LEU A 363 23.55 1.86 8.04
C LEU A 363 23.02 2.10 9.45
N ILE A 364 21.79 1.70 9.75
CA ILE A 364 21.24 1.85 11.11
C ILE A 364 21.91 0.87 12.09
N MET A 365 22.35 -0.31 11.63
CA MET A 365 23.20 -1.20 12.43
C MET A 365 24.47 -0.47 12.90
N VAL A 366 25.13 0.27 12.00
CA VAL A 366 26.32 1.07 12.36
C VAL A 366 25.94 2.20 13.31
N ALA A 367 24.83 2.93 13.03
CA ALA A 367 24.34 3.99 13.91
C ALA A 367 24.03 3.48 15.32
N ALA A 368 23.42 2.29 15.45
CA ALA A 368 23.14 1.65 16.73
C ALA A 368 24.44 1.29 17.47
N GLY A 369 25.46 0.80 16.76
CA GLY A 369 26.79 0.58 17.36
C GLY A 369 27.44 1.87 17.88
N VAL A 370 27.23 3.01 17.19
CA VAL A 370 27.69 4.34 17.68
C VAL A 370 26.94 4.75 18.93
N VAL A 371 25.61 4.54 18.99
CA VAL A 371 24.79 4.79 20.18
C VAL A 371 25.30 3.97 21.37
N ASP A 372 25.51 2.66 21.17
CA ASP A 372 25.99 1.75 22.23
C ASP A 372 27.35 2.16 22.75
N ALA A 373 28.27 2.57 21.87
CA ALA A 373 29.64 2.99 22.24
C ALA A 373 29.70 4.36 22.92
N SER A 374 28.90 5.32 22.45
CA SER A 374 28.92 6.71 22.95
C SER A 374 27.96 6.97 24.10
N GLN A 375 27.00 6.06 24.35
CA GLN A 375 25.86 6.24 25.26
C GLN A 375 25.07 7.54 24.96
N GLY A 376 25.16 8.04 23.73
CA GLY A 376 24.55 9.26 23.25
C GLY A 376 23.50 9.03 22.17
N LYS A 377 23.04 10.11 21.54
CA LYS A 377 22.13 10.08 20.40
C LYS A 377 22.90 10.29 19.09
N VAL A 378 22.39 9.70 18.02
CA VAL A 378 22.93 9.90 16.67
C VAL A 378 22.14 10.95 15.89
N SER A 379 22.81 11.58 14.91
CA SER A 379 22.21 12.62 14.07
C SER A 379 21.05 12.08 13.22
N LEU A 380 20.07 12.93 12.95
CA LEU A 380 18.97 12.69 11.98
C LEU A 380 19.50 12.38 10.55
N ALA A 381 20.74 12.75 10.22
CA ALA A 381 21.35 12.41 8.94
C ALA A 381 21.43 10.90 8.64
N TRP A 382 21.43 10.05 9.66
CA TRP A 382 21.38 8.59 9.47
C TRP A 382 20.05 8.14 8.82
N THR A 383 18.94 8.86 9.08
CA THR A 383 17.67 8.63 8.40
C THR A 383 17.79 8.86 6.88
N LEU A 384 18.46 9.96 6.48
CA LEU A 384 18.67 10.24 5.06
C LEU A 384 19.51 9.16 4.37
N GLY A 385 20.53 8.65 5.05
CA GLY A 385 21.33 7.52 4.56
C GLY A 385 20.49 6.25 4.42
N TYR A 386 19.70 5.94 5.45
CA TYR A 386 18.81 4.77 5.44
C TYR A 386 17.84 4.83 4.27
N THR A 387 17.03 5.89 4.18
CA THR A 387 16.01 6.03 3.14
C THR A 387 16.63 6.05 1.74
N LEU A 388 17.72 6.80 1.54
CA LEU A 388 18.37 6.86 0.24
C LEU A 388 18.79 5.47 -0.26
N VAL A 389 19.53 4.72 0.55
CA VAL A 389 20.07 3.41 0.13
C VAL A 389 18.96 2.37 0.04
N ASN A 390 18.05 2.33 1.02
CA ASN A 390 16.91 1.43 1.01
C ASN A 390 16.02 1.66 -0.22
N ASP A 391 15.71 2.92 -0.54
CA ASP A 391 14.72 3.25 -1.57
C ASP A 391 15.29 3.11 -2.99
N ILE A 392 16.60 3.36 -3.19
CA ILE A 392 17.27 2.99 -4.46
C ILE A 392 17.09 1.49 -4.73
N GLY A 393 17.27 0.66 -3.72
CA GLY A 393 17.06 -0.78 -3.83
C GLY A 393 15.59 -1.13 -4.02
N PHE A 394 14.71 -0.59 -3.19
CA PHE A 394 13.28 -0.93 -3.16
C PHE A 394 12.54 -0.51 -4.43
N ALA A 395 12.95 0.58 -5.09
CA ALA A 395 12.44 0.99 -6.41
C ALA A 395 12.64 -0.09 -7.49
N ASN A 396 13.58 -1.03 -7.29
CA ASN A 396 13.84 -2.16 -8.16
C ASN A 396 13.20 -3.48 -7.69
N ILE A 397 12.52 -3.50 -6.53
CA ILE A 397 11.89 -4.70 -5.99
C ILE A 397 10.39 -4.69 -6.27
N LEU A 398 9.66 -3.76 -5.68
CA LEU A 398 8.19 -3.80 -5.67
C LEU A 398 7.56 -3.61 -7.06
N PRO A 399 7.88 -2.54 -7.84
CA PRO A 399 7.29 -2.36 -9.17
C PRO A 399 7.78 -3.40 -10.18
N VAL A 400 9.04 -3.84 -10.07
CA VAL A 400 9.62 -4.84 -10.96
C VAL A 400 9.04 -6.24 -10.68
N GLY A 401 8.80 -6.57 -9.42
CA GLY A 401 8.13 -7.80 -9.03
C GLY A 401 6.69 -7.87 -9.55
N LEU A 402 5.95 -6.77 -9.45
CA LEU A 402 4.60 -6.68 -10.02
C LEU A 402 4.61 -6.89 -11.54
N ALA A 403 5.58 -6.29 -12.24
CA ALA A 403 5.77 -6.47 -13.68
C ALA A 403 6.09 -7.93 -14.03
N LEU A 404 6.96 -8.61 -13.24
CA LEU A 404 7.27 -10.02 -13.41
C LEU A 404 6.00 -10.89 -13.28
N TYR A 405 5.20 -10.68 -12.24
CA TYR A 405 3.97 -11.46 -12.01
C TYR A 405 2.92 -11.21 -13.10
N SER A 406 2.74 -9.96 -13.54
CA SER A 406 1.84 -9.64 -14.65
C SER A 406 2.29 -10.29 -15.97
N ARG A 407 3.59 -10.20 -16.30
CA ARG A 407 4.15 -10.72 -17.54
C ARG A 407 4.19 -12.27 -17.59
N ALA A 408 4.58 -12.90 -16.48
CA ALA A 408 4.76 -14.36 -16.43
C ALA A 408 3.45 -15.12 -16.13
N ALA A 409 2.41 -14.41 -15.71
CA ALA A 409 1.10 -15.01 -15.43
C ALA A 409 0.46 -15.55 -16.71
N PRO A 410 -0.14 -16.76 -16.67
CA PRO A 410 -1.03 -17.20 -17.72
C PRO A 410 -2.21 -16.21 -17.87
N GLN A 411 -2.59 -15.84 -19.10
CA GLN A 411 -3.66 -14.87 -19.37
C GLN A 411 -4.95 -15.14 -18.60
N ARG A 412 -5.27 -16.43 -18.41
CA ARG A 412 -6.45 -16.88 -17.65
C ARG A 412 -6.37 -16.52 -16.17
N LEU A 413 -5.18 -16.43 -15.58
CA LEU A 413 -4.90 -16.30 -14.15
C LEU A 413 -4.26 -14.94 -13.79
N GLU A 414 -4.11 -14.00 -14.73
CA GLU A 414 -3.38 -12.74 -14.51
C GLU A 414 -3.86 -11.99 -13.26
N GLY A 415 -5.17 -11.77 -13.12
CA GLY A 415 -5.71 -11.09 -11.95
C GLY A 415 -5.49 -11.86 -10.64
N LEU A 416 -5.54 -13.20 -10.67
CA LEU A 416 -5.24 -14.05 -9.51
C LEU A 416 -3.76 -13.94 -9.13
N MET A 417 -2.86 -13.98 -10.12
CA MET A 417 -1.43 -13.89 -9.88
C MET A 417 -1.00 -12.53 -9.32
N ILE A 418 -1.64 -11.44 -9.76
CA ILE A 418 -1.47 -10.11 -9.15
C ILE A 418 -1.95 -10.13 -7.70
N GLY A 419 -3.10 -10.74 -7.41
CA GLY A 419 -3.59 -10.93 -6.04
C GLY A 419 -2.61 -11.72 -5.17
N ILE A 420 -2.07 -12.83 -5.70
CA ILE A 420 -1.03 -13.66 -5.05
C ILE A 420 0.24 -12.83 -4.82
N TYR A 421 0.64 -12.00 -5.78
CA TYR A 421 1.77 -11.09 -5.58
C TYR A 421 1.57 -10.20 -4.34
N TYR A 422 0.40 -9.56 -4.18
CA TYR A 422 0.13 -8.72 -3.03
C TYR A 422 0.06 -9.50 -1.69
N LEU A 423 -0.13 -10.82 -1.73
CA LEU A 423 -0.12 -11.66 -0.52
C LEU A 423 1.24 -11.61 0.20
N HIS A 424 2.38 -11.40 -0.53
CA HIS A 424 3.67 -11.23 0.14
C HIS A 424 3.74 -9.99 1.02
N LEU A 425 3.00 -8.91 0.67
CA LEU A 425 2.91 -7.71 1.51
C LEU A 425 2.09 -7.98 2.78
N PHE A 426 1.00 -8.77 2.69
CA PHE A 426 0.25 -9.19 3.87
C PHE A 426 1.12 -10.01 4.83
N VAL A 427 1.72 -11.07 4.33
CA VAL A 427 2.59 -11.95 5.13
C VAL A 427 3.82 -11.18 5.64
N GLY A 428 4.42 -10.37 4.79
CA GLY A 428 5.62 -9.59 5.12
C GLY A 428 5.38 -8.56 6.20
N ASN A 429 4.29 -7.80 6.15
CA ASN A 429 3.97 -6.84 7.21
C ASN A 429 3.65 -7.52 8.54
N THR A 430 2.93 -8.67 8.50
CA THR A 430 2.68 -9.47 9.70
C THR A 430 4.00 -9.98 10.31
N PHE A 431 4.92 -10.48 9.47
CA PHE A 431 6.25 -10.92 9.89
C PHE A 431 7.10 -9.78 10.44
N VAL A 432 7.07 -8.60 9.79
CA VAL A 432 7.72 -7.37 10.24
C VAL A 432 7.21 -6.94 11.62
N GLY A 433 5.89 -7.04 11.86
CA GLY A 433 5.30 -6.76 13.18
C GLY A 433 5.84 -7.69 14.27
N TRP A 434 6.02 -8.98 13.95
CA TRP A 434 6.65 -9.94 14.87
C TRP A 434 8.14 -9.63 15.09
N LEU A 435 8.90 -9.37 14.02
CA LEU A 435 10.32 -9.03 14.09
C LEU A 435 10.56 -7.75 14.90
N ALA A 436 9.72 -6.72 14.75
CA ALA A 436 9.84 -5.46 15.46
C ALA A 436 9.82 -5.63 16.99
N GLY A 437 9.12 -6.66 17.48
CA GLY A 437 9.14 -7.03 18.89
C GLY A 437 10.53 -7.43 19.43
N LEU A 438 11.45 -7.84 18.56
CA LEU A 438 12.82 -8.17 18.97
C LEU A 438 13.64 -6.93 19.33
N LEU A 439 13.19 -5.72 18.97
CA LEU A 439 13.86 -4.47 19.30
C LEU A 439 14.07 -4.26 20.81
N GLU A 440 13.19 -4.80 21.65
CA GLU A 440 13.32 -4.71 23.11
C GLU A 440 14.22 -5.79 23.73
N THR A 441 14.42 -6.90 23.02
CA THR A 441 15.11 -8.08 23.55
C THR A 441 16.50 -8.28 22.96
N MET A 442 16.85 -7.53 21.91
CA MET A 442 18.15 -7.60 21.24
C MET A 442 18.86 -6.25 21.31
N PRO A 443 20.22 -6.24 21.38
CA PRO A 443 20.98 -5.02 21.16
C PRO A 443 20.62 -4.40 19.80
N GLY A 444 20.53 -3.06 19.74
CA GLY A 444 20.12 -2.35 18.52
C GLY A 444 20.96 -2.72 17.30
N GLN A 445 22.28 -2.87 17.48
CA GLN A 445 23.18 -3.30 16.43
C GLN A 445 22.83 -4.70 15.89
N ALA A 446 22.53 -5.67 16.76
CA ALA A 446 22.14 -7.02 16.36
C ALA A 446 20.78 -7.04 15.67
N PHE A 447 19.81 -6.24 16.16
CA PHE A 447 18.49 -6.10 15.57
C PHE A 447 18.57 -5.60 14.11
N TRP A 448 19.24 -4.48 13.87
CA TRP A 448 19.36 -3.93 12.52
C TRP A 448 20.26 -4.78 11.62
N GLY A 449 21.27 -5.45 12.19
CA GLY A 449 22.10 -6.43 11.48
C GLY A 449 21.29 -7.64 10.99
N LEU A 450 20.37 -8.15 11.81
CA LEU A 450 19.43 -9.20 11.40
C LEU A 450 18.57 -8.76 10.19
N HIS A 451 18.03 -7.54 10.22
CA HIS A 451 17.23 -7.01 9.12
C HIS A 451 18.05 -6.86 7.82
N ALA A 452 19.28 -6.34 7.93
CA ALA A 452 20.20 -6.27 6.80
C ALA A 452 20.50 -7.66 6.22
N ALA A 453 20.75 -8.65 7.06
CA ALA A 453 21.01 -10.02 6.64
C ALA A 453 19.80 -10.68 5.97
N LEU A 454 18.58 -10.48 6.48
CA LEU A 454 17.35 -11.01 5.87
C LEU A 454 17.13 -10.43 4.48
N VAL A 455 17.27 -9.11 4.30
CA VAL A 455 17.09 -8.46 3.01
C VAL A 455 18.21 -8.85 2.03
N ALA A 456 19.45 -8.93 2.50
CA ALA A 456 20.58 -9.39 1.67
C ALA A 456 20.39 -10.85 1.22
N SER A 457 19.93 -11.73 2.13
CA SER A 457 19.64 -13.12 1.80
C SER A 457 18.54 -13.23 0.70
N ALA A 458 17.50 -12.37 0.77
CA ALA A 458 16.52 -12.29 -0.29
C ALA A 458 17.16 -11.92 -1.64
N GLY A 459 18.09 -10.97 -1.65
CA GLY A 459 18.84 -10.60 -2.85
C GLY A 459 19.60 -11.76 -3.47
N VAL A 460 20.34 -12.50 -2.63
CA VAL A 460 21.08 -13.71 -3.06
C VAL A 460 20.10 -14.79 -3.57
N LEU A 461 19.01 -15.03 -2.86
CA LEU A 461 18.00 -16.01 -3.26
C LEU A 461 17.32 -15.64 -4.59
N LEU A 462 17.01 -14.35 -4.82
CA LEU A 462 16.46 -13.87 -6.09
C LEU A 462 17.41 -14.13 -7.27
N LEU A 463 18.71 -13.90 -7.07
CA LEU A 463 19.73 -14.21 -8.08
C LEU A 463 19.88 -15.72 -8.31
N ALA A 464 19.80 -16.54 -7.26
CA ALA A 464 19.77 -18.00 -7.38
C ALA A 464 18.51 -18.48 -8.10
N PHE A 465 17.34 -17.94 -7.77
CA PHE A 465 16.08 -18.21 -8.49
C PHE A 465 16.18 -17.88 -9.98
N ARG A 466 16.78 -16.75 -10.30
CA ARG A 466 17.06 -16.40 -11.69
C ARG A 466 17.87 -17.47 -12.41
N PHE A 467 18.94 -17.94 -11.78
CA PHE A 467 19.80 -18.98 -12.37
C PHE A 467 19.03 -20.27 -12.65
N VAL A 468 18.19 -20.69 -11.71
CA VAL A 468 17.44 -21.97 -11.79
C VAL A 468 16.21 -21.87 -12.70
N PHE A 469 15.41 -20.81 -12.59
CA PHE A 469 14.06 -20.74 -13.15
C PHE A 469 13.90 -19.78 -14.33
N ARG A 470 14.96 -19.10 -14.81
CA ARG A 470 14.87 -18.16 -15.93
C ARG A 470 14.20 -18.77 -17.18
N GLY A 471 14.44 -20.06 -17.46
CA GLY A 471 13.86 -20.73 -18.62
C GLY A 471 12.34 -20.95 -18.51
N VAL A 472 11.83 -21.16 -17.27
CA VAL A 472 10.39 -21.29 -17.00
C VAL A 472 9.67 -19.94 -17.11
N LEU A 473 10.32 -18.86 -16.61
CA LEU A 473 9.78 -17.51 -16.57
C LEU A 473 10.06 -16.69 -17.83
N ALA A 474 10.84 -17.21 -18.79
CA ALA A 474 11.07 -16.55 -20.06
C ALA A 474 9.74 -16.30 -20.78
N ALA A 475 9.67 -15.16 -21.49
CA ALA A 475 8.56 -14.90 -22.40
C ALA A 475 8.46 -16.05 -23.43
N ASP A 476 7.24 -16.36 -23.86
CA ASP A 476 7.09 -17.24 -25.00
C ASP A 476 7.67 -16.48 -26.20
N ASP A 477 8.73 -17.03 -26.81
CA ASP A 477 9.16 -16.57 -28.13
C ASP A 477 7.96 -16.77 -29.05
N THR A 478 7.15 -15.72 -29.22
CA THR A 478 6.21 -15.69 -30.35
C THR A 478 7.04 -15.74 -31.60
N PRO A 479 6.78 -16.70 -32.53
CA PRO A 479 7.47 -16.80 -33.78
C PRO A 479 7.34 -15.54 -34.61
#